data_c051dfdac38d0e34c28c364d662293c6
#
_entry.id   c051dfdac38d0e34c28c364d662293c6
#
_cell.length_a   1.000
_cell.length_b   1.000
_cell.length_c   1.000
_cell.angle_alpha   90.00
_cell.angle_beta   90.00
_cell.angle_gamma   90.00
#
_symmetry.space_group_name_H-M   'P 1'
#
loop_
_entity.id
_entity.type
_entity.pdbx_description
1 polymer ?
#
loop_
_entity_poly.entity_id
_entity_poly.type
_entity_poly.pdbx_seq_one_letter_code
_entity_poly.pdbx_strand_id
1 'polypeptide(L)'
;DYIGSVDYLSLMDELYMDAGNPNPLYGEEMINNYRNNVDPELYPNVNWLDAVSKDMASNTRGDLTITGGSDILRYALVASYYGERGIFVRDESKDWDSSTRLNKYNIRSNVDINVTKTTVVGISIGGYLQEQNGMAVSGQDVWNHAFETPPFVHPIQYSEGRDVRVRERTNPWAEATQHGYQTTSSSKVESLFSVEQDLKFITPGLK
;
A
#
# COMPACT_ATOMS: atom_id res chain seq x y z
N ASP A 1 1.56 13.27 18.79
CA ASP A 1 2.94 12.86 19.13
C ASP A 1 2.89 11.48 19.77
N TYR A 2 3.89 10.63 19.50
CA TYR A 2 3.99 9.31 20.08
C TYR A 2 4.63 9.40 21.47
N ILE A 3 4.05 8.73 22.48
CA ILE A 3 4.57 8.75 23.83
C ILE A 3 5.85 7.89 23.95
N GLY A 4 6.93 8.45 24.51
CA GLY A 4 8.17 7.70 24.75
C GLY A 4 8.12 6.82 25.98
N SER A 5 9.10 5.90 26.12
CA SER A 5 9.16 4.93 27.21
C SER A 5 9.18 5.58 28.58
N VAL A 6 9.95 6.65 28.77
CA VAL A 6 10.05 7.36 30.05
C VAL A 6 8.70 7.94 30.48
N ASP A 7 8.03 8.65 29.56
CA ASP A 7 6.75 9.29 29.85
C ASP A 7 5.64 8.23 30.06
N TYR A 8 5.66 7.16 29.26
CA TYR A 8 4.73 6.05 29.38
C TYR A 8 4.86 5.38 30.76
N LEU A 9 6.07 5.01 31.17
CA LEU A 9 6.33 4.34 32.45
C LEU A 9 6.00 5.25 33.64
N SER A 10 6.33 6.54 33.54
CA SER A 10 5.99 7.53 34.58
C SER A 10 4.48 7.70 34.73
N LEU A 11 3.74 7.77 33.62
CA LEU A 11 2.27 7.83 33.63
C LEU A 11 1.66 6.57 34.24
N MET A 12 2.20 5.40 33.91
CA MET A 12 1.72 4.13 34.48
C MET A 12 1.97 4.04 35.99
N ASP A 13 3.12 4.53 36.47
CA ASP A 13 3.41 4.61 37.90
C ASP A 13 2.44 5.55 38.64
N GLU A 14 2.16 6.72 38.04
CA GLU A 14 1.17 7.66 38.61
C GLU A 14 -0.22 7.03 38.70
N LEU A 15 -0.72 6.45 37.61
CA LEU A 15 -2.03 5.80 37.57
C LEU A 15 -2.11 4.62 38.54
N TYR A 16 -1.01 3.85 38.69
CA TYR A 16 -0.99 2.71 39.60
C TYR A 16 -1.03 3.13 41.08
N MET A 17 -0.31 4.21 41.43
CA MET A 17 -0.34 4.78 42.77
C MET A 17 -1.71 5.44 43.10
N ASP A 18 -2.29 6.15 42.15
CA ASP A 18 -3.62 6.77 42.24
C ASP A 18 -4.73 5.72 42.47
N ALA A 19 -4.52 4.51 41.94
CA ALA A 19 -5.41 3.37 42.23
C ALA A 19 -5.29 2.80 43.65
N GLY A 20 -4.48 3.44 44.52
CA GLY A 20 -4.33 3.09 45.96
C GLY A 20 -3.20 2.10 46.25
N ASN A 21 -2.30 1.83 45.29
CA ASN A 21 -1.14 0.98 45.51
C ASN A 21 -0.05 1.76 46.28
N PRO A 22 0.64 1.13 47.26
CA PRO A 22 1.59 1.86 48.11
C PRO A 22 2.96 2.13 47.44
N ASN A 23 3.27 1.43 46.37
CA ASN A 23 4.53 1.55 45.63
C ASN A 23 4.27 1.68 44.12
N PRO A 24 5.16 2.36 43.35
CA PRO A 24 5.05 2.44 41.94
C PRO A 24 5.22 1.05 41.28
N LEU A 25 4.68 0.90 40.06
CA LEU A 25 4.74 -0.35 39.30
C LEU A 25 6.14 -0.63 38.79
N TYR A 26 6.83 0.41 38.27
CA TYR A 26 8.16 0.34 37.66
C TYR A 26 9.23 0.97 38.55
N GLY A 27 8.96 2.13 39.12
CA GLY A 27 9.87 2.86 40.02
C GLY A 27 10.94 3.68 39.30
N GLU A 28 11.49 4.65 40.04
CA GLU A 28 12.42 5.66 39.50
C GLU A 28 13.73 5.06 39.00
N GLU A 29 14.25 3.99 39.60
CA GLU A 29 15.47 3.33 39.16
C GLU A 29 15.32 2.75 37.73
N MET A 30 14.24 2.06 37.48
CA MET A 30 13.92 1.51 36.16
C MET A 30 13.72 2.63 35.14
N ILE A 31 12.94 3.65 35.47
CA ILE A 31 12.68 4.80 34.59
C ILE A 31 13.99 5.52 34.23
N ASN A 32 14.93 5.63 35.19
CA ASN A 32 16.24 6.23 34.94
C ASN A 32 17.11 5.41 33.98
N ASN A 33 17.00 4.09 33.97
CA ASN A 33 17.70 3.26 32.98
C ASN A 33 17.21 3.56 31.55
N TYR A 34 15.89 3.75 31.34
CA TYR A 34 15.33 4.20 30.06
C TYR A 34 15.77 5.63 29.71
N ARG A 35 15.71 6.55 30.67
CA ARG A 35 16.09 7.97 30.49
C ARG A 35 17.55 8.13 30.10
N ASN A 36 18.44 7.33 30.69
CA ASN A 36 19.88 7.37 30.45
C ASN A 36 20.33 6.44 29.31
N ASN A 37 19.39 5.70 28.69
CA ASN A 37 19.67 4.75 27.61
C ASN A 37 20.84 3.79 27.96
N VAL A 38 20.79 3.20 29.16
CA VAL A 38 21.88 2.38 29.73
C VAL A 38 22.17 1.17 28.85
N ASP A 39 21.12 0.53 28.34
CA ASP A 39 21.17 -0.58 27.40
C ASP A 39 19.93 -0.53 26.50
N PRO A 40 20.08 -0.18 25.21
CA PRO A 40 18.94 -0.04 24.30
C PRO A 40 18.17 -1.34 24.02
N GLU A 41 18.77 -2.49 24.29
CA GLU A 41 18.09 -3.78 24.11
C GLU A 41 17.27 -4.17 25.33
N LEU A 42 17.73 -3.81 26.53
CA LEU A 42 17.01 -4.05 27.79
C LEU A 42 16.03 -2.93 28.11
N TYR A 43 16.35 -1.70 27.76
CA TYR A 43 15.55 -0.50 28.04
C TYR A 43 15.21 0.25 26.74
N PRO A 44 14.46 -0.38 25.81
CA PRO A 44 14.17 0.19 24.50
C PRO A 44 13.20 1.38 24.60
N ASN A 45 13.31 2.28 23.62
CA ASN A 45 12.39 3.39 23.41
C ASN A 45 12.04 3.47 21.92
N VAL A 46 11.05 2.67 21.51
CA VAL A 46 10.69 2.50 20.11
C VAL A 46 9.44 3.31 19.78
N ASN A 47 9.55 4.20 18.81
CA ASN A 47 8.37 4.74 18.11
C ASN A 47 7.94 3.73 17.04
N TRP A 48 6.93 2.94 17.33
CA TRP A 48 6.44 1.88 16.44
C TRP A 48 5.85 2.42 15.15
N LEU A 49 5.26 3.61 15.16
CA LEU A 49 4.73 4.22 13.94
C LEU A 49 5.86 4.56 12.97
N ASP A 50 6.93 5.17 13.45
CA ASP A 50 8.12 5.48 12.63
C ASP A 50 8.86 4.21 12.21
N ALA A 51 8.86 3.18 13.07
CA ALA A 51 9.50 1.91 12.77
C ALA A 51 8.84 1.16 11.60
N VAL A 52 7.51 1.30 11.41
CA VAL A 52 6.77 0.58 10.35
C VAL A 52 6.48 1.44 9.14
N SER A 53 6.64 2.76 9.21
CA SER A 53 6.26 3.66 8.13
C SER A 53 7.35 4.62 7.70
N LYS A 54 7.28 5.03 6.44
CA LYS A 54 8.05 6.11 5.85
C LYS A 54 7.30 7.42 6.03
N ASP A 55 8.00 8.53 5.94
CA ASP A 55 7.41 9.87 6.03
C ASP A 55 6.44 10.16 4.88
N MET A 56 6.61 9.52 3.71
CA MET A 56 5.85 9.82 2.51
C MET A 56 5.48 8.56 1.72
N ALA A 57 4.25 8.54 1.24
CA ALA A 57 3.82 7.72 0.12
C ALA A 57 3.89 8.55 -1.18
N SER A 58 3.94 7.88 -2.32
CA SER A 58 3.96 8.57 -3.61
C SER A 58 3.06 7.90 -4.63
N ASN A 59 2.50 8.69 -5.53
CA ASN A 59 1.84 8.18 -6.72
C ASN A 59 2.33 8.90 -7.96
N THR A 60 2.19 8.21 -9.10
CA THR A 60 2.55 8.73 -10.41
C THR A 60 1.44 8.36 -11.38
N ARG A 61 1.03 9.30 -12.21
CA ARG A 61 0.06 9.08 -13.28
C ARG A 61 0.56 9.67 -14.59
N GLY A 62 0.35 8.92 -15.68
CA GLY A 62 0.61 9.36 -17.04
C GLY A 62 -0.51 8.94 -17.94
N ASP A 63 -1.01 9.84 -18.78
CA ASP A 63 -2.06 9.58 -19.77
C ASP A 63 -1.60 10.05 -21.13
N LEU A 64 -1.82 9.21 -22.16
CA LEU A 64 -1.58 9.50 -23.56
C LEU A 64 -2.86 9.27 -24.35
N THR A 65 -3.26 10.28 -25.12
CA THR A 65 -4.40 10.16 -26.03
C THR A 65 -3.96 10.55 -27.43
N ILE A 66 -4.21 9.67 -28.40
CA ILE A 66 -3.94 9.90 -29.81
C ILE A 66 -5.26 9.74 -30.55
N THR A 67 -5.68 10.76 -31.25
CA THR A 67 -6.88 10.72 -32.08
C THR A 67 -6.56 11.20 -33.49
N GLY A 68 -7.24 10.64 -34.47
CA GLY A 68 -7.09 11.06 -35.84
C GLY A 68 -8.14 10.43 -36.73
N GLY A 69 -8.10 10.82 -37.97
CA GLY A 69 -9.00 10.23 -38.96
C GLY A 69 -9.10 10.99 -40.26
N SER A 70 -9.92 10.42 -41.12
CA SER A 70 -10.33 10.93 -42.41
C SER A 70 -11.81 10.63 -42.63
N ASP A 71 -12.34 10.91 -43.80
CA ASP A 71 -13.72 10.56 -44.16
C ASP A 71 -13.98 9.03 -44.14
N ILE A 72 -12.92 8.23 -44.27
CA ILE A 72 -13.00 6.77 -44.33
C ILE A 72 -12.74 6.13 -42.96
N LEU A 73 -11.78 6.66 -42.19
CA LEU A 73 -11.29 6.07 -40.97
C LEU A 73 -11.25 7.10 -39.85
N ARG A 74 -11.75 6.75 -38.67
CA ARG A 74 -11.56 7.49 -37.44
C ARG A 74 -10.98 6.58 -36.38
N TYR A 75 -10.05 7.07 -35.60
CA TYR A 75 -9.45 6.29 -34.53
C TYR A 75 -9.16 7.14 -33.29
N ALA A 76 -9.22 6.46 -32.15
CA ALA A 76 -8.78 6.99 -30.87
C ALA A 76 -8.02 5.90 -30.12
N LEU A 77 -6.80 6.22 -29.68
CA LEU A 77 -5.99 5.38 -28.81
C LEU A 77 -5.79 6.12 -27.49
N VAL A 78 -6.09 5.47 -26.39
CA VAL A 78 -5.82 5.97 -25.04
C VAL A 78 -4.95 4.96 -24.32
N ALA A 79 -3.84 5.41 -23.76
CA ALA A 79 -3.00 4.62 -22.87
C ALA A 79 -2.81 5.39 -21.56
N SER A 80 -2.91 4.70 -20.42
CA SER A 80 -2.66 5.30 -19.15
C SER A 80 -1.86 4.38 -18.22
N TYR A 81 -1.01 5.01 -17.42
CA TYR A 81 -0.25 4.38 -16.35
C TYR A 81 -0.60 5.03 -15.02
N TYR A 82 -0.80 4.21 -14.00
CA TYR A 82 -0.89 4.63 -12.63
C TYR A 82 0.04 3.77 -11.78
N GLY A 83 0.93 4.43 -11.04
CA GLY A 83 1.85 3.80 -10.09
C GLY A 83 1.67 4.38 -8.70
N GLU A 84 1.64 3.52 -7.68
CA GLU A 84 1.56 3.91 -6.28
C GLU A 84 2.64 3.20 -5.48
N ARG A 85 3.24 3.90 -4.53
CA ARG A 85 4.19 3.40 -3.54
C ARG A 85 3.63 3.67 -2.16
N GLY A 86 3.41 2.61 -1.41
CA GLY A 86 2.85 2.68 -0.07
C GLY A 86 3.85 3.18 0.97
N ILE A 87 3.32 3.46 2.13
CA ILE A 87 4.04 4.08 3.26
C ILE A 87 4.88 3.07 4.06
N PHE A 88 4.55 1.78 4.05
CA PHE A 88 5.26 0.81 4.87
C PHE A 88 6.73 0.64 4.49
N VAL A 89 7.56 0.45 5.51
CA VAL A 89 8.98 0.16 5.35
C VAL A 89 9.19 -1.25 4.78
N ARG A 90 10.38 -1.50 4.28
CA ARG A 90 10.87 -2.85 3.96
C ARG A 90 12.23 -3.07 4.61
N ASP A 91 12.62 -4.31 4.80
CA ASP A 91 13.98 -4.69 5.16
C ASP A 91 14.81 -4.83 3.87
N GLU A 92 15.78 -3.93 3.68
CA GLU A 92 16.63 -3.92 2.48
C GLU A 92 17.69 -5.05 2.48
N SER A 93 17.88 -5.74 3.59
CA SER A 93 18.75 -6.90 3.69
C SER A 93 18.17 -8.17 3.09
N LYS A 94 16.85 -8.18 2.78
CA LYS A 94 16.16 -9.33 2.22
C LYS A 94 16.23 -9.38 0.70
N ASP A 95 16.33 -10.58 0.15
CA ASP A 95 16.30 -10.85 -1.30
C ASP A 95 14.92 -10.61 -1.93
N TRP A 96 13.90 -10.42 -1.11
CA TRP A 96 12.53 -10.17 -1.52
C TRP A 96 12.04 -8.81 -1.03
N ASP A 97 10.94 -8.34 -1.60
CA ASP A 97 10.43 -6.99 -1.38
C ASP A 97 8.99 -7.03 -0.87
N SER A 98 8.79 -6.69 0.41
CA SER A 98 7.49 -6.55 1.06
C SER A 98 6.84 -5.17 0.84
N SER A 99 7.53 -4.24 0.15
CA SER A 99 7.00 -2.89 -0.02
C SER A 99 5.66 -2.89 -0.75
N THR A 100 4.74 -2.08 -0.26
CA THR A 100 3.43 -1.91 -0.90
C THR A 100 3.58 -1.12 -2.18
N ARG A 101 3.19 -1.74 -3.31
CA ARG A 101 3.24 -1.13 -4.65
C ARG A 101 2.01 -1.53 -5.45
N LEU A 102 1.50 -0.60 -6.23
CA LEU A 102 0.49 -0.83 -7.25
C LEU A 102 0.99 -0.24 -8.57
N ASN A 103 0.96 -1.04 -9.63
CA ASN A 103 1.14 -0.56 -11.00
C ASN A 103 -0.09 -0.96 -11.82
N LYS A 104 -0.68 0.00 -12.50
CA LYS A 104 -1.84 -0.25 -13.36
C LYS A 104 -1.61 0.38 -14.73
N TYR A 105 -1.72 -0.45 -15.75
CA TYR A 105 -1.61 -0.08 -17.16
C TYR A 105 -2.97 -0.27 -17.80
N ASN A 106 -3.47 0.74 -18.49
CA ASN A 106 -4.70 0.63 -19.26
C ASN A 106 -4.41 1.02 -20.70
N ILE A 107 -5.08 0.33 -21.61
CA ILE A 107 -5.07 0.67 -23.03
C ILE A 107 -6.48 0.54 -23.57
N ARG A 108 -6.86 1.47 -24.45
CA ARG A 108 -8.11 1.40 -25.22
C ARG A 108 -7.89 1.95 -26.60
N SER A 109 -8.36 1.21 -27.61
CA SER A 109 -8.36 1.61 -28.99
C SER A 109 -9.77 1.50 -29.56
N ASN A 110 -10.24 2.55 -30.18
CA ASN A 110 -11.50 2.56 -30.93
C ASN A 110 -11.18 2.93 -32.37
N VAL A 111 -11.73 2.18 -33.30
CA VAL A 111 -11.56 2.40 -34.73
C VAL A 111 -12.92 2.28 -35.41
N ASP A 112 -13.34 3.33 -36.12
CA ASP A 112 -14.52 3.32 -36.97
C ASP A 112 -14.12 3.44 -38.44
N ILE A 113 -14.62 2.54 -39.26
CA ILE A 113 -14.32 2.47 -40.72
C ILE A 113 -15.64 2.65 -41.46
N ASN A 114 -15.73 3.69 -42.27
CA ASN A 114 -16.79 3.89 -43.26
C ASN A 114 -16.51 3.00 -44.48
N VAL A 115 -16.95 1.73 -44.43
CA VAL A 115 -16.72 0.76 -45.51
C VAL A 115 -17.46 1.17 -46.77
N THR A 116 -18.67 1.73 -46.61
CA THR A 116 -19.44 2.36 -47.66
C THR A 116 -20.08 3.66 -47.16
N LYS A 117 -20.81 4.38 -48.02
CA LYS A 117 -21.57 5.57 -47.58
C LYS A 117 -22.69 5.25 -46.59
N THR A 118 -23.06 3.98 -46.48
CA THR A 118 -24.20 3.51 -45.64
C THR A 118 -23.78 2.46 -44.63
N THR A 119 -22.52 2.03 -44.63
CA THR A 119 -22.03 0.98 -43.72
C THR A 119 -20.82 1.46 -42.95
N VAL A 120 -20.92 1.40 -41.63
CA VAL A 120 -19.83 1.66 -40.65
C VAL A 120 -19.47 0.40 -39.91
N VAL A 121 -18.21 0.08 -39.82
CA VAL A 121 -17.65 -1.00 -39.04
C VAL A 121 -16.89 -0.38 -37.90
N GLY A 122 -17.26 -0.72 -36.65
CA GLY A 122 -16.61 -0.28 -35.43
C GLY A 122 -15.84 -1.43 -34.76
N ILE A 123 -14.62 -1.15 -34.34
CA ILE A 123 -13.78 -2.07 -33.56
C ILE A 123 -13.33 -1.31 -32.31
N SER A 124 -13.66 -1.83 -31.14
CA SER A 124 -13.18 -1.32 -29.87
C SER A 124 -12.43 -2.44 -29.13
N ILE A 125 -11.19 -2.18 -28.78
CA ILE A 125 -10.36 -3.09 -27.99
C ILE A 125 -9.85 -2.30 -26.80
N GLY A 126 -10.02 -2.87 -25.60
CA GLY A 126 -9.51 -2.26 -24.39
C GLY A 126 -9.11 -3.29 -23.37
N GLY A 127 -8.33 -2.87 -22.39
CA GLY A 127 -7.95 -3.73 -21.30
C GLY A 127 -7.07 -3.04 -20.30
N TYR A 128 -6.79 -3.78 -19.22
CA TYR A 128 -5.83 -3.36 -18.20
C TYR A 128 -4.97 -4.53 -17.73
N LEU A 129 -3.78 -4.18 -17.26
CA LEU A 129 -2.92 -5.01 -16.43
C LEU A 129 -2.72 -4.26 -15.11
N GLN A 130 -2.98 -4.93 -13.99
CA GLN A 130 -2.73 -4.42 -12.64
C GLN A 130 -1.85 -5.39 -11.90
N GLU A 131 -0.75 -4.88 -11.36
CA GLU A 131 0.19 -5.62 -10.53
C GLU A 131 0.26 -4.95 -9.16
N GLN A 132 -0.03 -5.71 -8.13
CA GLN A 132 0.04 -5.26 -6.75
C GLN A 132 1.02 -6.14 -5.98
N ASN A 133 1.90 -5.51 -5.23
CA ASN A 133 2.81 -6.14 -4.29
C ASN A 133 2.58 -5.56 -2.90
N GLY A 134 2.79 -6.34 -1.87
CA GLY A 134 2.69 -5.87 -0.49
C GLY A 134 3.17 -6.92 0.51
N MET A 135 3.08 -6.57 1.76
CA MET A 135 3.37 -7.47 2.88
C MET A 135 2.43 -8.69 2.86
N ALA A 136 2.89 -9.82 3.36
CA ALA A 136 2.04 -11.01 3.56
C ALA A 136 1.03 -10.80 4.70
N VAL A 137 1.32 -9.90 5.63
CA VAL A 137 0.41 -9.48 6.73
C VAL A 137 -0.41 -8.28 6.28
N SER A 138 -1.65 -8.19 6.77
CA SER A 138 -2.51 -7.04 6.50
C SER A 138 -1.88 -5.74 7.03
N GLY A 139 -1.86 -4.69 6.21
CA GLY A 139 -1.39 -3.37 6.64
C GLY A 139 -2.21 -2.80 7.81
N GLN A 140 -3.51 -3.15 7.91
CA GLN A 140 -4.33 -2.77 9.04
C GLN A 140 -3.88 -3.44 10.34
N ASP A 141 -3.48 -4.71 10.29
CA ASP A 141 -2.99 -5.43 11.47
C ASP A 141 -1.65 -4.86 11.91
N VAL A 142 -0.73 -4.57 10.98
CA VAL A 142 0.55 -3.91 11.30
C VAL A 142 0.31 -2.56 12.00
N TRP A 143 -0.63 -1.74 11.51
CA TRP A 143 -1.00 -0.48 12.16
C TRP A 143 -1.58 -0.69 13.54
N ASN A 144 -2.54 -1.60 13.69
CA ASN A 144 -3.15 -1.89 14.98
C ASN A 144 -2.08 -2.30 16.00
N HIS A 145 -1.19 -3.22 15.62
CA HIS A 145 -0.11 -3.67 16.49
C HIS A 145 0.92 -2.55 16.79
N ALA A 146 1.19 -1.65 15.83
CA ALA A 146 2.05 -0.50 16.07
C ALA A 146 1.46 0.49 17.09
N PHE A 147 0.13 0.66 17.12
CA PHE A 147 -0.55 1.46 18.13
C PHE A 147 -0.67 0.77 19.48
N GLU A 148 -0.83 -0.55 19.50
CA GLU A 148 -1.05 -1.33 20.72
C GLU A 148 0.26 -1.70 21.43
N THR A 149 1.39 -1.70 20.75
CA THR A 149 2.68 -2.09 21.32
C THR A 149 3.31 -0.91 22.06
N PRO A 150 3.48 -0.99 23.38
CA PRO A 150 4.12 0.08 24.14
C PRO A 150 5.59 0.27 23.73
N PRO A 151 6.14 1.49 23.84
CA PRO A 151 7.48 1.84 23.37
C PRO A 151 8.61 1.11 24.10
N PHE A 152 8.36 0.60 25.29
CA PHE A 152 9.36 0.05 26.20
C PHE A 152 9.45 -1.49 26.19
N VAL A 153 8.60 -2.18 25.42
CA VAL A 153 8.42 -3.64 25.58
C VAL A 153 9.60 -4.43 25.04
N HIS A 154 10.11 -4.05 23.87
CA HIS A 154 11.25 -4.70 23.22
C HIS A 154 11.86 -3.78 22.13
N PRO A 155 13.12 -4.00 21.72
CA PRO A 155 13.71 -3.29 20.59
C PRO A 155 13.06 -3.74 19.27
N ILE A 156 13.33 -3.01 18.19
CA ILE A 156 12.91 -3.41 16.83
C ILE A 156 13.58 -4.74 16.46
N GLN A 157 14.90 -4.79 16.62
CA GLN A 157 15.74 -5.97 16.45
C GLN A 157 16.86 -5.96 17.51
N TYR A 158 17.42 -7.12 17.82
CA TYR A 158 18.64 -7.22 18.59
C TYR A 158 19.87 -6.90 17.73
N SER A 159 20.98 -6.51 18.35
CA SER A 159 22.24 -6.14 17.70
C SER A 159 22.81 -7.22 16.75
N GLU A 160 22.48 -8.48 17.00
CA GLU A 160 22.85 -9.60 16.12
C GLU A 160 21.88 -9.79 14.92
N GLY A 161 20.98 -8.84 14.66
CA GLY A 161 20.00 -8.91 13.57
C GLY A 161 18.91 -9.97 13.77
N ARG A 162 18.74 -10.44 15.01
CA ARG A 162 17.67 -11.36 15.35
C ARG A 162 16.36 -10.61 15.61
N ASP A 163 15.29 -11.13 15.02
CA ASP A 163 13.97 -10.60 15.29
C ASP A 163 13.54 -10.88 16.72
N VAL A 164 12.93 -9.87 17.35
CA VAL A 164 12.34 -10.03 18.67
C VAL A 164 11.04 -10.82 18.54
N ARG A 165 11.00 -11.98 19.15
CA ARG A 165 9.78 -12.78 19.29
C ARG A 165 9.30 -12.70 20.73
N VAL A 166 8.20 -12.00 20.93
CA VAL A 166 7.59 -11.87 22.27
C VAL A 166 6.39 -12.80 22.36
N ARG A 167 6.29 -13.54 23.45
CA ARG A 167 5.32 -14.63 23.62
C ARG A 167 3.86 -14.14 23.60
N GLU A 168 3.62 -12.89 23.95
CA GLU A 168 2.28 -12.32 24.13
C GLU A 168 2.05 -11.02 23.34
N ARG A 169 3.05 -10.57 22.56
CA ARG A 169 2.97 -9.34 21.77
C ARG A 169 3.66 -9.52 20.42
N THR A 170 3.17 -8.85 19.45
CA THR A 170 3.75 -8.86 18.10
C THR A 170 4.86 -7.82 17.98
N ASN A 171 5.78 -8.04 17.04
CA ASN A 171 6.73 -7.03 16.61
C ASN A 171 6.20 -6.44 15.29
N PRO A 172 5.62 -5.23 15.29
CA PRO A 172 5.00 -4.65 14.10
C PRO A 172 5.97 -4.49 12.94
N TRP A 173 7.24 -4.17 13.23
CA TRP A 173 8.28 -4.08 12.20
C TRP A 173 8.58 -5.45 11.57
N ALA A 174 8.68 -6.49 12.37
CA ALA A 174 8.90 -7.85 11.86
C ALA A 174 7.70 -8.35 11.05
N GLU A 175 6.48 -7.99 11.43
CA GLU A 175 5.29 -8.29 10.63
C GLU A 175 5.33 -7.61 9.27
N ALA A 176 5.71 -6.34 9.22
CA ALA A 176 5.81 -5.59 7.97
C ALA A 176 6.95 -6.09 7.06
N THR A 177 8.03 -6.60 7.63
CA THR A 177 9.29 -6.80 6.91
C THR A 177 9.79 -8.23 6.86
N GLN A 178 9.39 -9.12 7.80
CA GLN A 178 9.97 -10.47 7.95
C GLN A 178 9.02 -11.61 7.59
N HIS A 179 7.72 -11.35 7.44
CA HIS A 179 6.71 -12.39 7.18
C HIS A 179 6.52 -12.71 5.71
N GLY A 180 7.34 -12.12 4.82
CA GLY A 180 7.26 -12.35 3.40
C GLY A 180 6.44 -11.28 2.66
N TYR A 181 6.04 -11.61 1.44
CA TYR A 181 5.31 -10.69 0.57
C TYR A 181 4.20 -11.42 -0.19
N GLN A 182 3.28 -10.66 -0.70
CA GLN A 182 2.22 -11.14 -1.57
C GLN A 182 2.19 -10.32 -2.86
N THR A 183 2.17 -11.01 -4.00
CA THR A 183 1.97 -10.38 -5.30
C THR A 183 0.66 -10.82 -5.91
N THR A 184 -0.13 -9.87 -6.38
CA THR A 184 -1.38 -10.13 -7.10
C THR A 184 -1.29 -9.48 -8.47
N SER A 185 -1.55 -10.27 -9.52
CA SER A 185 -1.66 -9.78 -10.90
C SER A 185 -3.10 -9.98 -11.39
N SER A 186 -3.69 -8.93 -11.94
CA SER A 186 -5.02 -8.97 -12.52
C SER A 186 -4.99 -8.33 -13.90
N SER A 187 -5.57 -9.00 -14.89
CA SER A 187 -5.66 -8.48 -16.24
C SER A 187 -7.06 -8.70 -16.81
N LYS A 188 -7.47 -7.78 -17.66
CA LYS A 188 -8.73 -7.88 -18.40
C LYS A 188 -8.53 -7.37 -19.82
N VAL A 189 -9.07 -8.09 -20.79
CA VAL A 189 -9.15 -7.67 -22.17
C VAL A 189 -10.60 -7.74 -22.62
N GLU A 190 -11.07 -6.69 -23.25
CA GLU A 190 -12.42 -6.57 -23.80
C GLU A 190 -12.32 -6.16 -25.26
N SER A 191 -13.17 -6.75 -26.09
CA SER A 191 -13.28 -6.37 -27.50
C SER A 191 -14.76 -6.29 -27.88
N LEU A 192 -15.07 -5.30 -28.67
CA LEU A 192 -16.39 -5.09 -29.26
C LEU A 192 -16.21 -4.90 -30.77
N PHE A 193 -16.95 -5.66 -31.53
CA PHE A 193 -17.10 -5.49 -32.97
C PHE A 193 -18.53 -5.08 -33.27
N SER A 194 -18.72 -4.03 -34.05
CA SER A 194 -20.02 -3.51 -34.42
C SER A 194 -20.10 -3.26 -35.94
N VAL A 195 -21.26 -3.49 -36.49
CA VAL A 195 -21.60 -3.11 -37.87
C VAL A 195 -22.88 -2.32 -37.84
N GLU A 196 -22.84 -1.09 -38.33
CA GLU A 196 -24.01 -0.24 -38.50
C GLU A 196 -24.29 -0.07 -40.01
N GLN A 197 -25.50 -0.38 -40.41
CA GLN A 197 -25.96 -0.26 -41.79
C GLN A 197 -27.14 0.67 -41.85
N ASP A 198 -27.03 1.79 -42.59
CA ASP A 198 -28.15 2.66 -42.89
C ASP A 198 -29.10 1.98 -43.93
N LEU A 199 -30.31 1.72 -43.50
CA LEU A 199 -31.34 1.02 -44.28
C LEU A 199 -32.44 1.97 -44.79
N LYS A 200 -32.13 3.29 -44.89
CA LYS A 200 -33.06 4.28 -45.41
C LYS A 200 -33.65 3.94 -46.79
N PHE A 201 -32.94 3.08 -47.55
CA PHE A 201 -33.43 2.58 -48.85
C PHE A 201 -34.65 1.63 -48.69
N ILE A 202 -34.89 1.07 -47.50
CA ILE A 202 -36.04 0.25 -47.17
C ILE A 202 -37.13 1.16 -46.54
N THR A 203 -36.74 1.89 -45.48
CA THR A 203 -37.64 2.75 -44.72
C THR A 203 -36.90 3.94 -44.12
N PRO A 204 -37.40 5.20 -44.26
CA PRO A 204 -36.76 6.35 -43.66
C PRO A 204 -36.56 6.16 -42.15
N GLY A 205 -35.33 6.36 -41.67
CA GLY A 205 -34.97 6.25 -40.25
C GLY A 205 -34.59 4.85 -39.75
N LEU A 206 -34.65 3.83 -40.60
CA LEU A 206 -34.20 2.47 -40.25
C LEU A 206 -32.66 2.38 -40.34
N LYS A 207 -32.05 1.81 -39.29
CA LYS A 207 -30.61 1.46 -39.22
C LYS A 207 -30.44 0.02 -38.79
#